data_f65d377f84bb5b1c4ae29c42d8b77619
#
_entry.id   f65d377f84bb5b1c4ae29c42d8b77619
#
_cell.length_a   1.000
_cell.length_b   1.000
_cell.length_c   1.000
_cell.angle_alpha   90.00
_cell.angle_beta   90.00
_cell.angle_gamma   90.00
#
_symmetry.space_group_name_H-M   'P 1'
#
loop_
_entity.id
_entity.type
_entity.pdbx_description
1 polymer ?
#
loop_
_entity_poly.entity_id
_entity_poly.type
_entity_poly.pdbx_seq_one_letter_code
_entity_poly.pdbx_strand_id
1 'polypeptide(L)'
;MGNILIAGGMIVDGSGAPPRRADLLIAGDTIVSVGNTAGDESTRAEFGRAPTSVRKIDATGCTVMPGLIDAHTHVTLGEPTSNDELFFRREPASAAIIAAYNVRKLLLAGVTSFLDADGLFNIGPALRDCINAGIVEGPTMKSGGFALMTAVGGTAGRLIPDEGTAGYAEVVHDRDGMVRAVRRQIKDGADCIKVHVTGSVPTRKGELCVWKAEELRIVCETAHELGSWVLGHCRSRDATLLSAQAGIDVIYHGSYLDEACIDAMLASDSVLCPTFTFLANLADYGAKAGAGAMALDWFKEEMAASVTMVRLAYERGVPLLCGTEAGFSVTPIGEWHAREMEVFVRELGLSPLEAITCGTRNGAIATRERGVTGELANGMRADILVVDGDPTHDIAMLQDRTKIRHVICRGDDVDLTPVRPRRLLAGERSMAWTTVPLTTDVARS
;
A
#
# COMPACT_ATOMS: atom_id res chain seq x y z
N MET A 1 -21.42 -14.15 -7.53
CA MET A 1 -21.80 -12.89 -6.85
C MET A 1 -23.28 -12.94 -6.49
N GLY A 2 -23.63 -12.81 -5.25
CA GLY A 2 -24.99 -12.78 -4.72
C GLY A 2 -25.32 -11.39 -4.17
N ASN A 3 -26.55 -11.21 -3.68
CA ASN A 3 -26.88 -10.01 -2.95
C ASN A 3 -26.60 -10.22 -1.47
N ILE A 4 -25.98 -9.20 -0.82
CA ILE A 4 -25.63 -9.24 0.59
C ILE A 4 -26.25 -8.03 1.30
N LEU A 5 -26.92 -8.27 2.42
CA LEU A 5 -27.37 -7.25 3.35
C LEU A 5 -26.51 -7.31 4.63
N ILE A 6 -25.74 -6.28 4.88
CA ILE A 6 -25.02 -6.10 6.15
C ILE A 6 -25.92 -5.22 7.04
N ALA A 7 -26.43 -5.78 8.14
CA ALA A 7 -27.46 -5.14 8.95
C ALA A 7 -26.98 -4.81 10.37
N GLY A 8 -27.43 -3.66 10.89
CA GLY A 8 -27.30 -3.28 12.29
C GLY A 8 -25.93 -2.78 12.74
N GLY A 9 -24.98 -2.60 11.80
CA GLY A 9 -23.62 -2.15 12.09
C GLY A 9 -23.50 -0.64 12.33
N MET A 10 -22.37 -0.23 12.88
CA MET A 10 -21.93 1.16 12.93
C MET A 10 -21.14 1.46 11.65
N ILE A 11 -21.66 2.30 10.77
CA ILE A 11 -21.02 2.68 9.52
C ILE A 11 -19.98 3.77 9.77
N VAL A 12 -18.74 3.48 9.41
CA VAL A 12 -17.62 4.44 9.23
C VAL A 12 -17.35 4.49 7.73
N ASP A 13 -17.86 5.50 7.03
CA ASP A 13 -17.98 5.46 5.57
C ASP A 13 -16.70 5.84 4.81
N GLY A 14 -15.60 6.14 5.49
CA GLY A 14 -14.31 6.53 4.89
C GLY A 14 -14.21 8.01 4.51
N SER A 15 -15.30 8.77 4.59
CA SER A 15 -15.30 10.21 4.27
C SER A 15 -14.71 11.11 5.37
N GLY A 16 -14.52 10.57 6.57
CA GLY A 16 -14.19 11.33 7.78
C GLY A 16 -15.43 11.81 8.54
N ALA A 17 -16.63 11.53 8.06
CA ALA A 17 -17.88 11.84 8.77
C ALA A 17 -18.04 11.00 10.05
N PRO A 18 -18.77 11.50 11.07
CA PRO A 18 -19.04 10.76 12.29
C PRO A 18 -19.73 9.41 12.01
N PRO A 19 -19.42 8.36 12.80
CA PRO A 19 -20.06 7.05 12.66
C PRO A 19 -21.58 7.13 12.85
N ARG A 20 -22.33 6.34 12.07
CA ARG A 20 -23.80 6.25 12.16
C ARG A 20 -24.30 4.82 12.04
N ARG A 21 -25.37 4.46 12.75
CA ARG A 21 -26.03 3.17 12.55
C ARG A 21 -26.75 3.18 11.21
N ALA A 22 -26.48 2.19 10.39
CA ALA A 22 -27.21 1.96 9.16
C ALA A 22 -27.01 0.51 8.67
N ASP A 23 -27.83 0.12 7.71
CA ASP A 23 -27.66 -1.10 6.96
C ASP A 23 -26.94 -0.77 5.64
N LEU A 24 -26.27 -1.76 5.06
CA LEU A 24 -25.59 -1.65 3.78
C LEU A 24 -26.03 -2.82 2.88
N LEU A 25 -26.41 -2.50 1.66
CA LEU A 25 -26.91 -3.47 0.70
C LEU A 25 -26.00 -3.52 -0.52
N ILE A 26 -25.63 -4.74 -0.90
CA ILE A 26 -24.75 -5.05 -2.03
C ILE A 26 -25.54 -5.84 -3.07
N ALA A 27 -25.38 -5.46 -4.34
CA ALA A 27 -25.86 -6.23 -5.48
C ALA A 27 -24.69 -6.47 -6.45
N GLY A 28 -24.32 -7.74 -6.61
CA GLY A 28 -23.11 -8.09 -7.35
C GLY A 28 -21.87 -7.54 -6.68
N ASP A 29 -21.15 -6.67 -7.37
CA ASP A 29 -19.92 -6.01 -6.89
C ASP A 29 -20.11 -4.56 -6.40
N THR A 30 -21.38 -4.10 -6.33
CA THR A 30 -21.68 -2.68 -6.13
C THR A 30 -22.50 -2.47 -4.85
N ILE A 31 -22.19 -1.42 -4.10
CA ILE A 31 -22.99 -0.91 -2.98
C ILE A 31 -24.19 -0.16 -3.57
N VAL A 32 -25.40 -0.69 -3.35
CA VAL A 32 -26.62 -0.08 -3.90
C VAL A 32 -27.36 0.81 -2.90
N SER A 33 -27.16 0.59 -1.60
CA SER A 33 -27.77 1.43 -0.56
C SER A 33 -26.96 1.43 0.73
N VAL A 34 -26.85 2.61 1.36
CA VAL A 34 -26.32 2.79 2.72
C VAL A 34 -27.31 3.62 3.51
N GLY A 35 -28.17 2.98 4.33
CA GLY A 35 -29.25 3.64 5.07
C GLY A 35 -30.05 2.68 5.93
N ASN A 36 -31.19 3.11 6.44
CA ASN A 36 -32.12 2.27 7.20
C ASN A 36 -32.98 1.42 6.23
N THR A 37 -32.47 0.26 5.85
CA THR A 37 -33.15 -0.62 4.89
C THR A 37 -34.19 -1.55 5.54
N ALA A 38 -34.16 -1.70 6.86
CA ALA A 38 -35.00 -2.66 7.59
C ALA A 38 -36.52 -2.37 7.56
N GLY A 39 -36.94 -1.19 7.07
CA GLY A 39 -38.33 -0.77 7.03
C GLY A 39 -38.79 -0.11 5.72
N ASP A 40 -37.91 0.09 4.76
CA ASP A 40 -38.25 0.86 3.57
C ASP A 40 -38.72 -0.01 2.41
N GLU A 41 -40.05 0.03 2.13
CA GLU A 41 -40.66 -0.61 0.98
C GLU A 41 -40.10 -0.07 -0.35
N SER A 42 -39.54 1.15 -0.37
CA SER A 42 -38.91 1.73 -1.55
C SER A 42 -37.60 1.00 -1.93
N THR A 43 -36.81 0.60 -0.96
CA THR A 43 -35.60 -0.23 -1.18
C THR A 43 -35.96 -1.63 -1.65
N ARG A 44 -37.12 -2.18 -1.18
CA ARG A 44 -37.68 -3.44 -1.72
C ARG A 44 -38.19 -3.27 -3.15
N ALA A 45 -38.67 -2.09 -3.53
CA ALA A 45 -39.18 -1.81 -4.87
C ALA A 45 -38.07 -1.55 -5.90
N GLU A 46 -36.92 -1.00 -5.51
CA GLU A 46 -35.70 -0.89 -6.36
C GLU A 46 -35.15 -2.27 -6.75
N PHE A 47 -35.35 -3.30 -5.90
CA PHE A 47 -35.13 -4.71 -6.24
C PHE A 47 -36.21 -5.32 -7.11
N GLY A 48 -36.96 -4.55 -7.87
CA GLY A 48 -38.15 -4.83 -8.69
C GLY A 48 -38.19 -6.10 -9.52
N ARG A 49 -37.50 -7.13 -9.19
CA ARG A 49 -37.63 -8.58 -9.42
C ARG A 49 -36.60 -9.25 -8.52
N ALA A 50 -36.99 -9.55 -7.27
CA ALA A 50 -36.14 -10.15 -6.26
C ALA A 50 -35.26 -11.28 -6.82
N PRO A 51 -33.93 -11.21 -6.68
CA PRO A 51 -33.13 -12.42 -6.73
C PRO A 51 -33.54 -13.31 -5.55
N THR A 52 -33.64 -14.57 -5.78
CA THR A 52 -34.26 -15.59 -4.93
C THR A 52 -33.63 -15.78 -3.55
N SER A 53 -32.53 -15.09 -3.21
CA SER A 53 -31.97 -15.07 -1.85
C SER A 53 -31.02 -13.88 -1.65
N VAL A 54 -31.27 -13.09 -0.61
CA VAL A 54 -30.31 -12.10 -0.06
C VAL A 54 -29.64 -12.74 1.15
N ARG A 55 -28.30 -12.91 1.11
CA ARG A 55 -27.53 -13.34 2.26
C ARG A 55 -27.47 -12.21 3.28
N LYS A 56 -27.82 -12.49 4.52
CA LYS A 56 -27.75 -11.51 5.59
C LYS A 56 -26.48 -11.74 6.43
N ILE A 57 -25.74 -10.66 6.68
CA ILE A 57 -24.65 -10.56 7.66
C ILE A 57 -25.15 -9.68 8.80
N ASP A 58 -25.18 -10.23 10.02
CA ASP A 58 -25.49 -9.48 11.23
C ASP A 58 -24.23 -8.78 11.73
N ALA A 59 -24.20 -7.45 11.60
CA ALA A 59 -23.11 -6.59 12.05
C ALA A 59 -23.42 -5.88 13.39
N THR A 60 -24.40 -6.37 14.15
CA THR A 60 -24.75 -5.80 15.46
C THR A 60 -23.51 -5.84 16.38
N GLY A 61 -23.12 -4.67 16.93
CA GLY A 61 -21.93 -4.52 17.75
C GLY A 61 -20.61 -4.40 16.96
N CYS A 62 -20.68 -4.48 15.65
CA CYS A 62 -19.52 -4.32 14.76
C CYS A 62 -19.48 -2.94 14.10
N THR A 63 -18.29 -2.55 13.67
CA THR A 63 -18.09 -1.45 12.74
C THR A 63 -18.03 -1.99 11.31
N VAL A 64 -18.73 -1.32 10.39
CA VAL A 64 -18.68 -1.57 8.95
C VAL A 64 -17.95 -0.41 8.30
N MET A 65 -16.84 -0.67 7.64
CA MET A 65 -15.97 0.34 7.05
C MET A 65 -15.47 -0.09 5.67
N PRO A 66 -14.92 0.83 4.86
CA PRO A 66 -14.30 0.43 3.59
C PRO A 66 -13.14 -0.54 3.83
N GLY A 67 -12.87 -1.41 2.87
CA GLY A 67 -11.66 -2.21 2.85
C GLY A 67 -10.41 -1.35 2.86
N LEU A 68 -9.35 -1.82 3.48
CA LEU A 68 -8.08 -1.11 3.53
C LEU A 68 -7.44 -1.05 2.14
N ILE A 69 -6.77 0.06 1.85
CA ILE A 69 -5.98 0.25 0.63
C ILE A 69 -4.54 0.49 1.03
N ASP A 70 -3.67 -0.47 0.72
CA ASP A 70 -2.24 -0.33 0.97
C ASP A 70 -1.55 0.25 -0.27
N ALA A 71 -1.10 1.49 -0.16
CA ALA A 71 -0.51 2.24 -1.26
C ALA A 71 0.97 1.93 -1.53
N HIS A 72 1.60 1.04 -0.75
CA HIS A 72 3.03 0.72 -0.90
C HIS A 72 3.33 -0.72 -0.46
N THR A 73 3.33 -1.64 -1.41
CA THR A 73 3.66 -3.06 -1.16
C THR A 73 4.66 -3.58 -2.19
N HIS A 74 5.25 -4.76 -1.88
CA HIS A 74 6.19 -5.48 -2.73
C HIS A 74 5.90 -6.98 -2.64
N VAL A 75 4.79 -7.43 -3.25
CA VAL A 75 4.28 -8.80 -3.04
C VAL A 75 5.18 -9.89 -3.60
N THR A 76 6.08 -9.54 -4.53
CA THR A 76 7.03 -10.48 -5.13
C THR A 76 8.27 -10.74 -4.28
N LEU A 77 8.56 -9.89 -3.26
CA LEU A 77 9.80 -9.99 -2.49
C LEU A 77 9.85 -11.20 -1.56
N GLY A 78 8.72 -11.58 -0.96
CA GLY A 78 8.62 -12.77 -0.12
C GLY A 78 9.40 -12.67 1.19
N GLU A 79 9.42 -11.49 1.78
CA GLU A 79 10.01 -11.23 3.11
C GLU A 79 11.51 -11.51 3.18
N PRO A 80 12.34 -10.97 2.24
CA PRO A 80 13.78 -11.20 2.25
C PRO A 80 14.39 -10.61 3.52
N THR A 81 15.40 -11.30 4.04
CA THR A 81 16.13 -10.85 5.22
C THR A 81 17.44 -10.14 4.86
N SER A 82 17.78 -10.09 3.58
CA SER A 82 18.94 -9.38 3.05
C SER A 82 18.78 -9.04 1.57
N ASN A 83 19.55 -8.05 1.10
CA ASN A 83 19.61 -7.71 -0.32
C ASN A 83 20.17 -8.86 -1.18
N ASP A 84 21.10 -9.64 -0.65
CA ASP A 84 21.69 -10.79 -1.31
C ASP A 84 20.62 -11.85 -1.64
N GLU A 85 19.76 -12.16 -0.68
CA GLU A 85 18.63 -13.06 -0.88
C GLU A 85 17.67 -12.52 -1.94
N LEU A 86 17.34 -11.23 -1.87
CA LEU A 86 16.41 -10.57 -2.77
C LEU A 86 16.88 -10.61 -4.23
N PHE A 87 18.14 -10.28 -4.50
CA PHE A 87 18.61 -10.05 -5.86
C PHE A 87 19.28 -11.26 -6.51
N PHE A 88 19.89 -12.15 -5.73
CA PHE A 88 20.72 -13.22 -6.30
C PHE A 88 20.19 -14.64 -6.09
N ARG A 89 19.20 -14.82 -5.22
CA ARG A 89 18.74 -16.16 -4.83
C ARG A 89 17.28 -16.44 -5.15
N ARG A 90 16.60 -15.52 -5.81
CA ARG A 90 15.21 -15.67 -6.18
C ARG A 90 15.08 -15.97 -7.67
N GLU A 91 14.46 -17.11 -7.99
CA GLU A 91 14.12 -17.48 -9.36
C GLU A 91 12.77 -16.89 -9.77
N PRO A 92 12.56 -16.47 -11.04
CA PRO A 92 11.30 -15.85 -11.50
C PRO A 92 10.06 -16.69 -11.19
N ALA A 93 10.10 -17.98 -11.43
CA ALA A 93 8.97 -18.88 -11.16
C ALA A 93 8.64 -18.95 -9.66
N SER A 94 9.67 -19.00 -8.81
CA SER A 94 9.48 -19.00 -7.35
C SER A 94 8.91 -17.67 -6.86
N ALA A 95 9.38 -16.54 -7.40
CA ALA A 95 8.87 -15.22 -7.07
C ALA A 95 7.38 -15.07 -7.45
N ALA A 96 6.98 -15.57 -8.63
CA ALA A 96 5.58 -15.53 -9.06
C ALA A 96 4.66 -16.39 -8.16
N ILE A 97 5.10 -17.59 -7.78
CA ILE A 97 4.34 -18.47 -6.88
C ILE A 97 4.23 -17.84 -5.48
N ILE A 98 5.31 -17.24 -4.97
CA ILE A 98 5.30 -16.53 -3.69
C ILE A 98 4.36 -15.32 -3.75
N ALA A 99 4.37 -14.56 -4.83
CA ALA A 99 3.47 -13.43 -5.01
C ALA A 99 2.00 -13.85 -4.99
N ALA A 100 1.65 -14.94 -5.69
CA ALA A 100 0.30 -15.51 -5.66
C ALA A 100 -0.12 -15.99 -4.25
N TYR A 101 0.81 -16.56 -3.48
CA TYR A 101 0.58 -16.92 -2.08
C TYR A 101 0.39 -15.67 -1.20
N ASN A 102 1.16 -14.60 -1.44
CA ASN A 102 1.16 -13.40 -0.62
C ASN A 102 -0.12 -12.57 -0.78
N VAL A 103 -0.67 -12.45 -2.01
CA VAL A 103 -1.85 -11.60 -2.22
C VAL A 103 -3.09 -12.08 -1.46
N ARG A 104 -3.21 -13.39 -1.18
CA ARG A 104 -4.27 -13.88 -0.31
C ARG A 104 -4.09 -13.43 1.14
N LYS A 105 -2.84 -13.29 1.63
CA LYS A 105 -2.56 -12.77 2.97
C LYS A 105 -3.03 -11.33 3.15
N LEU A 106 -3.01 -10.53 2.07
CA LEU A 106 -3.54 -9.16 2.06
C LEU A 106 -5.05 -9.16 2.35
N LEU A 107 -5.82 -10.00 1.66
CA LEU A 107 -7.26 -10.13 1.92
C LEU A 107 -7.54 -10.49 3.38
N LEU A 108 -6.80 -11.46 3.95
CA LEU A 108 -6.95 -11.88 5.34
C LEU A 108 -6.60 -10.79 6.36
N ALA A 109 -5.85 -9.76 5.94
CA ALA A 109 -5.53 -8.59 6.73
C ALA A 109 -6.50 -7.41 6.48
N GLY A 110 -7.57 -7.62 5.71
CA GLY A 110 -8.56 -6.60 5.42
C GLY A 110 -8.20 -5.66 4.26
N VAL A 111 -7.13 -5.93 3.52
CA VAL A 111 -6.76 -5.14 2.34
C VAL A 111 -7.57 -5.62 1.15
N THR A 112 -8.37 -4.74 0.55
CA THR A 112 -9.21 -5.04 -0.63
C THR A 112 -8.67 -4.44 -1.91
N SER A 113 -7.77 -3.45 -1.82
CA SER A 113 -7.02 -2.88 -2.93
C SER A 113 -5.59 -2.58 -2.50
N PHE A 114 -4.62 -2.67 -3.43
CA PHE A 114 -3.24 -2.32 -3.13
C PHE A 114 -2.46 -1.88 -4.38
N LEU A 115 -1.36 -1.17 -4.12
CA LEU A 115 -0.37 -0.80 -5.12
C LEU A 115 0.95 -1.53 -4.86
N ASP A 116 1.31 -2.45 -5.76
CA ASP A 116 2.62 -3.10 -5.81
C ASP A 116 3.58 -2.15 -6.52
N ALA A 117 4.32 -1.39 -5.74
CA ALA A 117 5.05 -0.23 -6.22
C ALA A 117 6.12 -0.60 -7.26
N ASP A 118 6.86 -1.66 -6.99
CA ASP A 118 7.81 -2.33 -7.86
C ASP A 118 8.01 -3.78 -7.41
N GLY A 119 8.49 -4.62 -8.30
CA GLY A 119 8.60 -6.04 -8.03
C GLY A 119 9.68 -6.76 -8.85
N LEU A 120 9.92 -8.01 -8.48
CA LEU A 120 10.89 -8.85 -9.16
C LEU A 120 10.39 -9.28 -10.55
N PHE A 121 11.27 -9.26 -11.54
CA PHE A 121 11.08 -9.87 -12.86
C PHE A 121 9.84 -9.40 -13.63
N ASN A 122 9.32 -8.21 -13.33
CA ASN A 122 8.09 -7.69 -13.92
C ASN A 122 6.87 -8.63 -13.74
N ILE A 123 6.80 -9.33 -12.60
CA ILE A 123 5.73 -10.29 -12.30
C ILE A 123 4.40 -9.59 -12.02
N GLY A 124 4.42 -8.39 -11.46
CA GLY A 124 3.25 -7.66 -10.99
C GLY A 124 2.11 -7.54 -12.02
N PRO A 125 2.35 -7.09 -13.27
CA PRO A 125 1.30 -7.03 -14.29
C PRO A 125 0.63 -8.37 -14.57
N ALA A 126 1.40 -9.46 -14.69
CA ALA A 126 0.85 -10.79 -14.90
C ALA A 126 0.05 -11.30 -13.70
N LEU A 127 0.51 -11.02 -12.48
CA LEU A 127 -0.21 -11.35 -11.25
C LEU A 127 -1.55 -10.62 -11.17
N ARG A 128 -1.55 -9.30 -11.45
CA ARG A 128 -2.78 -8.49 -11.54
C ARG A 128 -3.78 -9.10 -12.52
N ASP A 129 -3.33 -9.47 -13.70
CA ASP A 129 -4.19 -10.05 -14.73
C ASP A 129 -4.74 -11.42 -14.29
N CYS A 130 -3.94 -12.24 -13.59
CA CYS A 130 -4.41 -13.49 -12.98
C CYS A 130 -5.44 -13.27 -11.86
N ILE A 131 -5.28 -12.21 -11.06
CA ILE A 131 -6.29 -11.83 -10.04
C ILE A 131 -7.58 -11.38 -10.72
N ASN A 132 -7.49 -10.53 -11.75
CA ASN A 132 -8.67 -10.05 -12.49
C ASN A 132 -9.40 -11.17 -13.23
N ALA A 133 -8.68 -12.18 -13.69
CA ALA A 133 -9.24 -13.37 -14.33
C ALA A 133 -9.80 -14.42 -13.33
N GLY A 134 -9.64 -14.20 -12.01
CA GLY A 134 -10.07 -15.15 -10.98
C GLY A 134 -9.22 -16.42 -10.89
N ILE A 135 -8.03 -16.43 -11.49
CA ILE A 135 -7.06 -17.54 -11.40
C ILE A 135 -6.36 -17.52 -10.04
N VAL A 136 -6.09 -16.32 -9.53
CA VAL A 136 -5.50 -16.09 -8.21
C VAL A 136 -6.48 -15.30 -7.35
N GLU A 137 -6.76 -15.77 -6.15
CA GLU A 137 -7.55 -15.03 -5.17
C GLU A 137 -6.68 -13.93 -4.53
N GLY A 138 -7.08 -12.68 -4.71
CA GLY A 138 -6.36 -11.52 -4.19
C GLY A 138 -7.17 -10.23 -4.27
N PRO A 139 -6.70 -9.15 -3.61
CA PRO A 139 -7.32 -7.83 -3.70
C PRO A 139 -7.21 -7.25 -5.12
N THR A 140 -7.93 -6.16 -5.37
CA THR A 140 -7.69 -5.35 -6.57
C THR A 140 -6.26 -4.80 -6.55
N MET A 141 -5.52 -4.99 -7.64
CA MET A 141 -4.08 -4.69 -7.71
C MET A 141 -3.77 -3.66 -8.79
N LYS A 142 -2.84 -2.75 -8.48
CA LYS A 142 -2.08 -1.96 -9.45
C LYS A 142 -0.60 -2.29 -9.30
N SER A 143 0.15 -2.19 -10.39
CA SER A 143 1.56 -2.61 -10.40
C SER A 143 2.47 -1.63 -11.15
N GLY A 144 3.62 -1.32 -10.54
CA GLY A 144 4.66 -0.43 -11.07
C GLY A 144 5.78 -1.12 -11.87
N GLY A 145 5.73 -2.43 -12.05
CA GLY A 145 6.75 -3.15 -12.83
C GLY A 145 8.16 -3.13 -12.19
N PHE A 146 9.20 -2.83 -12.99
CA PHE A 146 10.58 -2.64 -12.50
C PHE A 146 10.79 -1.24 -11.92
N ALA A 147 11.63 -1.13 -10.88
CA ALA A 147 12.14 0.16 -10.45
C ALA A 147 13.09 0.77 -11.50
N LEU A 148 12.92 2.04 -11.86
CA LEU A 148 13.91 2.79 -12.63
C LEU A 148 14.97 3.37 -11.69
N MET A 149 16.22 3.17 -12.03
CA MET A 149 17.38 3.63 -11.27
C MET A 149 18.41 4.30 -12.18
N THR A 150 19.21 5.19 -11.61
CA THR A 150 20.50 5.57 -12.20
C THR A 150 21.58 4.56 -11.80
N ALA A 151 22.76 4.60 -12.44
CA ALA A 151 23.88 3.73 -12.08
C ALA A 151 24.41 3.92 -10.65
N VAL A 152 24.08 5.04 -9.98
CA VAL A 152 24.52 5.33 -8.62
C VAL A 152 23.53 4.80 -7.58
N GLY A 153 22.23 4.72 -7.91
CA GLY A 153 21.22 4.70 -6.88
C GLY A 153 20.07 3.73 -7.03
N GLY A 154 19.35 3.67 -5.94
CA GLY A 154 18.23 2.80 -5.63
C GLY A 154 18.55 1.84 -4.52
N THR A 155 17.54 1.19 -3.97
CA THR A 155 17.72 0.15 -2.96
C THR A 155 18.67 -0.91 -3.50
N ALA A 156 19.77 -1.18 -2.78
CA ALA A 156 20.81 -2.09 -3.21
C ALA A 156 21.51 -1.74 -4.55
N GLY A 157 21.55 -0.46 -4.93
CA GLY A 157 22.06 0.00 -6.22
C GLY A 157 23.44 -0.53 -6.61
N ARG A 158 24.34 -0.77 -5.64
CA ARG A 158 25.65 -1.38 -5.88
C ARG A 158 25.60 -2.82 -6.38
N LEU A 159 24.46 -3.50 -6.22
CA LEU A 159 24.26 -4.89 -6.61
C LEU A 159 23.56 -5.03 -7.94
N ILE A 160 23.03 -3.94 -8.48
CA ILE A 160 22.33 -3.90 -9.76
C ILE A 160 23.36 -3.60 -10.85
N PRO A 161 23.48 -4.42 -11.90
CA PRO A 161 24.39 -4.16 -13.02
C PRO A 161 23.94 -2.93 -13.81
N ASP A 162 24.92 -2.19 -14.35
CA ASP A 162 24.66 -0.96 -15.12
C ASP A 162 23.94 -1.24 -16.45
N GLU A 163 23.96 -2.47 -16.94
CA GLU A 163 23.30 -2.85 -18.19
C GLU A 163 22.25 -3.94 -17.95
N GLY A 164 21.12 -3.79 -18.61
CA GLY A 164 20.01 -4.75 -18.56
C GLY A 164 19.12 -4.56 -17.33
N THR A 165 18.39 -5.63 -17.01
CA THR A 165 17.54 -5.71 -15.81
C THR A 165 18.09 -6.77 -14.88
N ALA A 166 18.27 -6.44 -13.63
CA ALA A 166 18.58 -7.42 -12.59
C ALA A 166 17.35 -7.65 -11.73
N GLY A 167 16.48 -8.56 -12.14
CA GLY A 167 15.31 -9.04 -11.39
C GLY A 167 14.37 -7.99 -10.81
N TYR A 168 14.91 -6.94 -10.22
CA TYR A 168 14.19 -5.91 -9.48
C TYR A 168 14.15 -4.55 -10.19
N ALA A 169 15.22 -4.17 -10.90
CA ALA A 169 15.38 -2.83 -11.41
C ALA A 169 15.96 -2.77 -12.82
N GLU A 170 15.77 -1.64 -13.46
CA GLU A 170 16.39 -1.24 -14.69
C GLU A 170 17.17 0.05 -14.50
N VAL A 171 18.46 0.03 -14.85
CA VAL A 171 19.33 1.19 -14.83
C VAL A 171 19.21 1.94 -16.14
N VAL A 172 18.95 3.26 -16.05
CA VAL A 172 18.84 4.15 -17.22
C VAL A 172 19.97 5.20 -17.17
N HIS A 173 20.57 5.48 -18.32
CA HIS A 173 21.78 6.32 -18.40
C HIS A 173 21.57 7.64 -19.13
N ASP A 174 20.61 7.68 -20.04
CA ASP A 174 20.36 8.83 -20.92
C ASP A 174 18.88 9.00 -21.21
N ARG A 175 18.54 10.11 -21.86
CA ARG A 175 17.18 10.48 -22.25
C ARG A 175 16.47 9.36 -23.03
N ASP A 176 17.13 8.81 -24.04
CA ASP A 176 16.55 7.78 -24.90
C ASP A 176 16.32 6.47 -24.15
N GLY A 177 17.22 6.16 -23.21
CA GLY A 177 17.08 5.03 -22.28
C GLY A 177 15.87 5.19 -21.38
N MET A 178 15.68 6.39 -20.77
CA MET A 178 14.52 6.70 -19.94
C MET A 178 13.21 6.54 -20.70
N VAL A 179 13.10 7.16 -21.87
CA VAL A 179 11.91 7.07 -22.74
C VAL A 179 11.63 5.63 -23.16
N ARG A 180 12.66 4.87 -23.55
CA ARG A 180 12.50 3.44 -23.91
C ARG A 180 12.03 2.60 -22.72
N ALA A 181 12.61 2.81 -21.54
CA ALA A 181 12.26 2.07 -20.33
C ALA A 181 10.80 2.30 -19.94
N VAL A 182 10.35 3.56 -19.87
CA VAL A 182 8.95 3.91 -19.58
C VAL A 182 8.00 3.26 -20.59
N ARG A 183 8.26 3.43 -21.89
CA ARG A 183 7.41 2.88 -22.94
C ARG A 183 7.36 1.35 -22.90
N ARG A 184 8.48 0.70 -22.61
CA ARG A 184 8.55 -0.76 -22.47
C ARG A 184 7.74 -1.23 -21.30
N GLN A 185 7.88 -0.62 -20.11
CA GLN A 185 7.12 -1.03 -18.93
C GLN A 185 5.61 -0.87 -19.13
N ILE A 186 5.16 0.23 -19.74
CA ILE A 186 3.74 0.43 -20.07
C ILE A 186 3.28 -0.61 -21.10
N LYS A 187 4.07 -0.89 -22.15
CA LYS A 187 3.78 -1.96 -23.12
C LYS A 187 3.68 -3.33 -22.45
N ASP A 188 4.51 -3.59 -21.45
CA ASP A 188 4.54 -4.85 -20.70
C ASP A 188 3.46 -4.92 -19.61
N GLY A 189 2.59 -3.90 -19.53
CA GLY A 189 1.39 -3.88 -18.73
C GLY A 189 1.51 -3.20 -17.37
N ALA A 190 2.63 -2.53 -17.06
CA ALA A 190 2.73 -1.74 -15.83
C ALA A 190 1.65 -0.63 -15.80
N ASP A 191 0.96 -0.47 -14.68
CA ASP A 191 -0.03 0.60 -14.48
C ASP A 191 0.66 1.94 -14.24
N CYS A 192 1.80 1.93 -13.55
CA CYS A 192 2.58 3.10 -13.17
C CYS A 192 4.09 2.83 -13.29
N ILE A 193 4.87 3.91 -13.16
CA ILE A 193 6.33 3.84 -13.23
C ILE A 193 6.92 4.16 -11.86
N LYS A 194 7.71 3.26 -11.31
CA LYS A 194 8.45 3.50 -10.05
C LYS A 194 9.86 4.02 -10.34
N VAL A 195 10.23 5.11 -9.67
CA VAL A 195 11.58 5.70 -9.73
C VAL A 195 12.22 5.70 -8.35
N HIS A 196 13.43 5.20 -8.22
CA HIS A 196 14.23 5.39 -7.02
C HIS A 196 15.02 6.70 -7.12
N VAL A 197 14.43 7.77 -6.61
CA VAL A 197 15.01 9.13 -6.66
C VAL A 197 16.17 9.26 -5.71
N THR A 198 16.16 8.52 -4.59
CA THR A 198 17.33 8.33 -3.74
C THR A 198 17.95 6.95 -3.93
N GLY A 199 19.26 6.90 -3.68
CA GLY A 199 20.02 5.66 -3.63
C GLY A 199 20.36 5.27 -2.20
N SER A 200 20.68 3.98 -1.98
CA SER A 200 21.14 3.45 -0.70
C SER A 200 22.52 4.00 -0.28
N VAL A 201 22.88 5.21 -0.69
CA VAL A 201 24.09 5.90 -0.25
C VAL A 201 23.69 6.84 0.88
N PRO A 202 24.02 6.50 2.14
CA PRO A 202 23.64 7.32 3.28
C PRO A 202 24.33 8.67 3.25
N THR A 203 23.61 9.70 3.66
CA THR A 203 24.11 11.04 3.91
C THR A 203 23.93 11.39 5.38
N ARG A 204 24.23 12.63 5.79
CA ARG A 204 23.93 13.08 7.15
C ARG A 204 22.43 13.15 7.46
N LYS A 205 21.60 13.32 6.42
CA LYS A 205 20.14 13.39 6.54
C LYS A 205 19.52 12.58 5.40
N GLY A 206 19.26 11.31 5.65
CA GLY A 206 18.66 10.40 4.68
C GLY A 206 19.66 9.88 3.64
N GLU A 207 19.19 9.74 2.40
CA GLU A 207 19.92 9.14 1.29
C GLU A 207 20.29 10.16 0.21
N LEU A 208 21.32 9.85 -0.57
CA LEU A 208 21.77 10.67 -1.67
C LEU A 208 20.69 10.74 -2.77
N CYS A 209 20.28 11.95 -3.18
CA CYS A 209 19.49 12.17 -4.39
C CYS A 209 20.37 11.92 -5.62
N VAL A 210 19.96 10.98 -6.49
CA VAL A 210 20.81 10.45 -7.57
C VAL A 210 20.27 10.78 -8.97
N TRP A 211 19.22 11.59 -9.05
CA TRP A 211 18.60 12.07 -10.28
C TRP A 211 18.72 13.58 -10.43
N LYS A 212 18.71 14.03 -11.66
CA LYS A 212 18.58 15.46 -12.00
C LYS A 212 17.13 15.81 -12.31
N ALA A 213 16.78 17.09 -12.16
CA ALA A 213 15.43 17.60 -12.45
C ALA A 213 14.96 17.28 -13.87
N GLU A 214 15.86 17.40 -14.85
CA GLU A 214 15.55 17.13 -16.25
C GLU A 214 15.27 15.64 -16.49
N GLU A 215 16.04 14.75 -15.87
CA GLU A 215 15.88 13.31 -16.01
C GLU A 215 14.52 12.84 -15.45
N LEU A 216 14.16 13.29 -14.24
CA LEU A 216 12.85 12.97 -13.66
C LEU A 216 11.71 13.54 -14.50
N ARG A 217 11.86 14.76 -15.04
CA ARG A 217 10.83 15.35 -15.91
C ARG A 217 10.61 14.54 -17.17
N ILE A 218 11.67 14.02 -17.80
CA ILE A 218 11.56 13.13 -18.97
C ILE A 218 10.73 11.89 -18.63
N VAL A 219 10.99 11.27 -17.48
CA VAL A 219 10.22 10.09 -17.04
C VAL A 219 8.76 10.43 -16.81
N CYS A 220 8.48 11.53 -16.06
CA CYS A 220 7.11 11.95 -15.74
C CYS A 220 6.33 12.34 -17.01
N GLU A 221 6.88 13.19 -17.88
CA GLU A 221 6.24 13.61 -19.13
C GLU A 221 5.95 12.39 -20.01
N THR A 222 6.91 11.48 -20.18
CA THR A 222 6.71 10.27 -21.01
C THR A 222 5.62 9.36 -20.44
N ALA A 223 5.55 9.19 -19.13
CA ALA A 223 4.52 8.38 -18.47
C ALA A 223 3.13 9.03 -18.57
N HIS A 224 3.03 10.32 -18.26
CA HIS A 224 1.77 11.07 -18.29
C HIS A 224 1.16 11.18 -19.69
N GLU A 225 1.98 11.41 -20.72
CA GLU A 225 1.53 11.40 -22.12
C GLU A 225 0.90 10.08 -22.54
N LEU A 226 1.27 8.98 -21.90
CA LEU A 226 0.74 7.63 -22.14
C LEU A 226 -0.35 7.23 -21.14
N GLY A 227 -0.80 8.13 -20.27
CA GLY A 227 -1.87 7.90 -19.30
C GLY A 227 -1.45 7.12 -18.05
N SER A 228 -0.13 6.94 -17.84
CA SER A 228 0.43 6.32 -16.64
C SER A 228 0.83 7.37 -15.61
N TRP A 229 1.05 6.98 -14.36
CA TRP A 229 1.52 7.88 -13.30
C TRP A 229 2.87 7.42 -12.73
N VAL A 230 3.54 8.29 -11.98
CA VAL A 230 4.90 8.06 -11.52
C VAL A 230 4.96 8.05 -10.00
N LEU A 231 5.70 7.08 -9.45
CA LEU A 231 5.93 6.87 -8.04
C LEU A 231 7.41 7.15 -7.72
N GLY A 232 7.71 7.88 -6.65
CA GLY A 232 9.08 8.24 -6.29
C GLY A 232 9.49 7.72 -4.91
N HIS A 233 10.60 6.96 -4.83
CA HIS A 233 11.27 6.64 -3.56
C HIS A 233 12.17 7.82 -3.15
N CYS A 234 11.82 8.53 -2.06
CA CYS A 234 12.43 9.81 -1.68
C CYS A 234 12.77 9.84 -0.19
N ARG A 235 13.97 9.39 0.17
CA ARG A 235 14.46 9.40 1.57
C ARG A 235 15.44 10.54 1.86
N SER A 236 15.16 11.71 1.27
CA SER A 236 15.84 12.96 1.58
C SER A 236 15.01 14.17 1.13
N ARG A 237 15.29 15.31 1.74
CA ARG A 237 14.67 16.60 1.44
C ARG A 237 14.78 16.96 -0.04
N ASP A 238 15.98 16.84 -0.61
CA ASP A 238 16.26 17.26 -1.99
C ASP A 238 15.54 16.36 -2.99
N ALA A 239 15.46 15.05 -2.72
CA ALA A 239 14.73 14.11 -3.55
C ALA A 239 13.22 14.39 -3.52
N THR A 240 12.65 14.71 -2.36
CA THR A 240 11.23 15.05 -2.21
C THR A 240 10.90 16.32 -3.00
N LEU A 241 11.70 17.38 -2.84
CA LEU A 241 11.52 18.64 -3.56
C LEU A 241 11.60 18.45 -5.08
N LEU A 242 12.65 17.75 -5.52
CA LEU A 242 12.90 17.50 -6.93
C LEU A 242 11.78 16.67 -7.56
N SER A 243 11.30 15.66 -6.85
CA SER A 243 10.19 14.79 -7.28
C SER A 243 8.89 15.56 -7.48
N ALA A 244 8.51 16.38 -6.52
CA ALA A 244 7.33 17.22 -6.64
C ALA A 244 7.46 18.21 -7.82
N GLN A 245 8.61 18.87 -7.96
CA GLN A 245 8.87 19.80 -9.07
C GLN A 245 8.91 19.14 -10.45
N ALA A 246 9.25 17.84 -10.51
CA ALA A 246 9.26 17.08 -11.76
C ALA A 246 7.90 16.50 -12.14
N GLY A 247 6.92 16.50 -11.24
CA GLY A 247 5.58 15.97 -11.46
C GLY A 247 5.39 14.51 -11.06
N ILE A 248 6.17 14.00 -10.09
CA ILE A 248 5.91 12.69 -9.50
C ILE A 248 4.58 12.72 -8.75
N ASP A 249 3.68 11.79 -9.06
CA ASP A 249 2.31 11.76 -8.53
C ASP A 249 2.24 11.28 -7.09
N VAL A 250 2.99 10.21 -6.75
CA VAL A 250 3.04 9.66 -5.39
C VAL A 250 4.47 9.69 -4.87
N ILE A 251 4.71 10.45 -3.82
CA ILE A 251 6.00 10.54 -3.15
C ILE A 251 5.99 9.59 -1.96
N TYR A 252 6.86 8.59 -2.00
CA TYR A 252 7.08 7.67 -0.88
C TYR A 252 8.12 8.21 0.06
N HIS A 253 7.92 7.94 1.36
CA HIS A 253 8.74 8.34 2.50
C HIS A 253 8.70 9.85 2.75
N GLY A 254 9.16 10.68 1.82
CA GLY A 254 9.25 12.11 2.02
C GLY A 254 10.13 12.47 3.22
N SER A 255 11.16 11.67 3.51
CA SER A 255 12.00 11.83 4.69
C SER A 255 12.72 13.18 4.68
N TYR A 256 12.78 13.85 5.85
CA TYR A 256 13.42 15.14 6.03
C TYR A 256 12.82 16.28 5.18
N LEU A 257 11.59 16.15 4.70
CA LEU A 257 10.92 17.22 3.92
C LEU A 257 10.83 18.52 4.72
N ASP A 258 10.75 19.65 4.02
CA ASP A 258 10.57 20.99 4.58
C ASP A 258 9.37 21.72 3.93
N GLU A 259 9.12 22.96 4.32
CA GLU A 259 8.00 23.74 3.78
C GLU A 259 8.10 23.92 2.26
N ALA A 260 9.31 24.04 1.69
CA ALA A 260 9.47 24.13 0.25
C ALA A 260 9.05 22.83 -0.47
N CYS A 261 9.25 21.67 0.16
CA CYS A 261 8.72 20.41 -0.34
C CYS A 261 7.19 20.39 -0.31
N ILE A 262 6.59 20.89 0.77
CA ILE A 262 5.13 20.98 0.92
C ILE A 262 4.54 21.90 -0.15
N ASP A 263 5.13 23.09 -0.35
CA ASP A 263 4.72 24.04 -1.39
C ASP A 263 4.78 23.41 -2.79
N ALA A 264 5.87 22.67 -3.07
CA ALA A 264 6.04 22.01 -4.36
C ALA A 264 5.01 20.87 -4.55
N MET A 265 4.72 20.06 -3.52
CA MET A 265 3.70 19.02 -3.58
C MET A 265 2.30 19.59 -3.83
N LEU A 266 1.94 20.68 -3.15
CA LEU A 266 0.66 21.37 -3.36
C LEU A 266 0.55 21.95 -4.78
N ALA A 267 1.65 22.47 -5.33
CA ALA A 267 1.67 23.04 -6.68
C ALA A 267 1.59 21.98 -7.79
N SER A 268 2.02 20.75 -7.52
CA SER A 268 2.02 19.63 -8.48
C SER A 268 0.90 18.61 -8.26
N ASP A 269 0.02 18.82 -7.27
CA ASP A 269 -1.00 17.85 -6.83
C ASP A 269 -0.41 16.48 -6.45
N SER A 270 0.87 16.43 -6.03
CA SER A 270 1.51 15.21 -5.54
C SER A 270 0.92 14.79 -4.20
N VAL A 271 0.80 13.49 -3.99
CA VAL A 271 0.36 12.93 -2.70
C VAL A 271 1.53 12.28 -1.95
N LEU A 272 1.43 12.21 -0.62
CA LEU A 272 2.51 11.69 0.23
C LEU A 272 2.11 10.38 0.89
N CYS A 273 2.94 9.36 0.71
CA CYS A 273 2.87 8.09 1.44
C CYS A 273 4.11 7.97 2.34
N PRO A 274 4.03 8.35 3.61
CA PRO A 274 5.21 8.43 4.49
C PRO A 274 5.88 7.09 4.75
N THR A 275 5.11 6.00 4.69
CA THR A 275 5.62 4.64 4.94
C THR A 275 6.28 4.52 6.32
N PHE A 276 5.67 5.16 7.31
CA PHE A 276 6.17 5.15 8.69
C PHE A 276 6.09 3.77 9.34
N THR A 277 5.23 2.87 8.83
CA THR A 277 5.14 1.49 9.33
C THR A 277 6.50 0.80 9.38
N PHE A 278 7.31 0.93 8.31
CA PHE A 278 8.65 0.32 8.25
C PHE A 278 9.57 0.89 9.35
N LEU A 279 9.59 2.22 9.50
CA LEU A 279 10.41 2.91 10.50
C LEU A 279 9.94 2.60 11.93
N ALA A 280 8.63 2.66 12.17
CA ALA A 280 8.01 2.40 13.46
C ALA A 280 8.23 0.95 13.92
N ASN A 281 8.10 -0.02 13.02
CA ASN A 281 8.36 -1.43 13.33
C ASN A 281 9.81 -1.66 13.75
N LEU A 282 10.76 -1.03 13.07
CA LEU A 282 12.17 -1.08 13.48
C LEU A 282 12.40 -0.38 14.82
N ALA A 283 11.82 0.81 15.01
CA ALA A 283 11.95 1.57 16.24
C ALA A 283 11.36 0.84 17.46
N ASP A 284 10.15 0.28 17.31
CA ASP A 284 9.39 -0.32 18.41
C ASP A 284 9.79 -1.78 18.67
N TYR A 285 10.08 -2.54 17.61
CA TYR A 285 10.22 -4.00 17.69
C TYR A 285 11.48 -4.56 17.03
N GLY A 286 12.28 -3.74 16.35
CA GLY A 286 13.42 -4.20 15.57
C GLY A 286 14.44 -5.00 16.40
N ALA A 287 14.68 -4.61 17.66
CA ALA A 287 15.55 -5.35 18.57
C ALA A 287 15.06 -6.79 18.81
N LYS A 288 13.73 -7.01 18.93
CA LYS A 288 13.14 -8.34 19.08
C LYS A 288 13.30 -9.19 17.81
N ALA A 289 13.31 -8.55 16.64
CA ALA A 289 13.56 -9.21 15.37
C ALA A 289 15.05 -9.40 15.05
N GLY A 290 15.96 -8.95 15.93
CA GLY A 290 17.39 -9.10 15.76
C GLY A 290 18.06 -8.03 14.88
N ALA A 291 17.43 -6.88 14.69
CA ALA A 291 18.02 -5.75 13.98
C ALA A 291 19.19 -5.13 14.77
N GLY A 292 20.26 -4.72 14.06
CA GLY A 292 21.43 -4.13 14.68
C GLY A 292 21.20 -2.74 15.25
N ALA A 293 21.85 -2.39 16.36
CA ALA A 293 21.64 -1.12 17.08
C ALA A 293 21.80 0.12 16.17
N MET A 294 22.80 0.14 15.30
CA MET A 294 23.06 1.27 14.40
C MET A 294 21.89 1.51 13.41
N ALA A 295 21.28 0.45 12.92
CA ALA A 295 20.10 0.57 12.05
C ALA A 295 18.90 1.11 12.84
N LEU A 296 18.69 0.63 14.08
CA LEU A 296 17.61 1.09 14.95
C LEU A 296 17.72 2.60 15.24
N ASP A 297 18.92 3.07 15.57
CA ASP A 297 19.14 4.49 15.87
C ASP A 297 18.90 5.38 14.64
N TRP A 298 19.35 4.96 13.47
CA TRP A 298 19.17 5.70 12.23
C TRP A 298 17.67 5.84 11.86
N PHE A 299 16.93 4.74 11.88
CA PHE A 299 15.51 4.79 11.52
C PHE A 299 14.65 5.55 12.54
N LYS A 300 15.01 5.53 13.83
CA LYS A 300 14.39 6.38 14.85
C LYS A 300 14.64 7.87 14.58
N GLU A 301 15.87 8.22 14.23
CA GLU A 301 16.22 9.61 13.88
C GLU A 301 15.44 10.09 12.64
N GLU A 302 15.39 9.27 11.59
CA GLU A 302 14.68 9.58 10.36
C GLU A 302 13.19 9.81 10.62
N MET A 303 12.54 8.94 11.40
CA MET A 303 11.15 9.07 11.76
C MET A 303 10.90 10.36 12.56
N ALA A 304 11.68 10.59 13.62
CA ALA A 304 11.55 11.78 14.46
C ALA A 304 11.75 13.09 13.67
N ALA A 305 12.69 13.10 12.72
CA ALA A 305 12.96 14.27 11.88
C ALA A 305 11.83 14.54 10.86
N SER A 306 11.02 13.53 10.53
CA SER A 306 9.99 13.64 9.50
C SER A 306 8.59 13.97 10.03
N VAL A 307 8.26 13.51 11.24
CA VAL A 307 6.91 13.58 11.83
C VAL A 307 6.32 15.00 11.81
N THR A 308 7.04 16.01 12.27
CA THR A 308 6.53 17.39 12.37
C THR A 308 6.14 17.95 11.01
N MET A 309 6.97 17.72 9.98
CA MET A 309 6.74 18.27 8.65
C MET A 309 5.70 17.48 7.87
N VAL A 310 5.60 16.15 8.07
CA VAL A 310 4.51 15.33 7.50
C VAL A 310 3.17 15.75 8.09
N ARG A 311 3.11 16.03 9.39
CA ARG A 311 1.92 16.60 10.01
C ARG A 311 1.55 17.95 9.38
N LEU A 312 2.51 18.88 9.23
CA LEU A 312 2.29 20.17 8.59
C LEU A 312 1.82 20.01 7.13
N ALA A 313 2.36 19.05 6.38
CA ALA A 313 1.93 18.75 5.02
C ALA A 313 0.44 18.36 4.99
N TYR A 314 0.00 17.48 5.90
CA TYR A 314 -1.40 17.11 6.05
C TYR A 314 -2.29 18.32 6.39
N GLU A 315 -1.91 19.12 7.41
CA GLU A 315 -2.63 20.32 7.83
C GLU A 315 -2.77 21.36 6.70
N ARG A 316 -1.80 21.42 5.79
CA ARG A 316 -1.82 22.29 4.61
C ARG A 316 -2.56 21.69 3.42
N GLY A 317 -3.06 20.47 3.53
CA GLY A 317 -3.91 19.82 2.52
C GLY A 317 -3.20 18.89 1.55
N VAL A 318 -1.95 18.49 1.79
CA VAL A 318 -1.31 17.38 1.06
C VAL A 318 -1.99 16.08 1.48
N PRO A 319 -2.60 15.31 0.56
CA PRO A 319 -3.22 14.06 0.92
C PRO A 319 -2.18 13.05 1.43
N LEU A 320 -2.41 12.50 2.63
CA LEU A 320 -1.60 11.38 3.15
C LEU A 320 -2.25 10.06 2.76
N LEU A 321 -1.40 9.10 2.38
CA LEU A 321 -1.77 7.72 2.08
C LEU A 321 -1.17 6.79 3.14
N CYS A 322 -1.87 5.70 3.44
CA CYS A 322 -1.27 4.59 4.18
C CYS A 322 -0.57 3.64 3.21
N GLY A 323 0.69 3.33 3.49
CA GLY A 323 1.50 2.36 2.77
C GLY A 323 2.53 1.74 3.70
N THR A 324 2.66 0.41 3.66
CA THR A 324 3.40 -0.32 4.69
C THR A 324 4.79 -0.76 4.27
N GLU A 325 5.12 -0.65 2.97
CA GLU A 325 6.32 -1.27 2.39
C GLU A 325 6.35 -2.79 2.66
N ALA A 326 5.13 -3.40 2.69
CA ALA A 326 5.00 -4.81 2.97
C ALA A 326 5.66 -5.66 1.89
N GLY A 327 6.40 -6.68 2.32
CA GLY A 327 7.22 -7.53 1.48
C GLY A 327 8.60 -7.80 2.07
N PHE A 328 9.07 -6.95 2.98
CA PHE A 328 10.31 -7.13 3.72
C PHE A 328 10.13 -7.90 5.03
N SER A 329 11.23 -8.38 5.62
CA SER A 329 11.20 -9.10 6.91
C SER A 329 10.69 -8.27 8.08
N VAL A 330 10.81 -6.94 8.02
CA VAL A 330 10.31 -6.01 9.05
C VAL A 330 8.84 -5.61 8.83
N THR A 331 8.33 -5.83 7.64
CA THR A 331 6.95 -5.61 7.24
C THR A 331 6.41 -6.80 6.44
N PRO A 332 6.29 -8.00 7.07
CA PRO A 332 5.78 -9.18 6.39
C PRO A 332 4.37 -8.96 5.83
N ILE A 333 4.11 -9.51 4.66
CA ILE A 333 2.79 -9.43 4.01
C ILE A 333 1.73 -10.08 4.92
N GLY A 334 0.62 -9.37 5.13
CA GLY A 334 -0.52 -9.82 5.93
C GLY A 334 -0.42 -9.46 7.41
N GLU A 335 0.62 -8.73 7.87
CA GLU A 335 0.84 -8.45 9.30
C GLU A 335 0.51 -7.00 9.70
N TRP A 336 1.00 -6.00 8.97
CA TRP A 336 1.08 -4.62 9.45
C TRP A 336 0.24 -3.62 8.62
N HIS A 337 -0.72 -4.07 7.82
CA HIS A 337 -1.45 -3.22 6.86
C HIS A 337 -2.31 -2.12 7.49
N ALA A 338 -2.67 -2.25 8.76
CA ALA A 338 -3.36 -1.21 9.53
C ALA A 338 -2.41 -0.36 10.42
N ARG A 339 -1.11 -0.69 10.46
CA ARG A 339 -0.14 -0.06 11.35
C ARG A 339 0.09 1.42 11.03
N GLU A 340 0.10 1.78 9.76
CA GLU A 340 0.30 3.17 9.33
C GLU A 340 -0.76 4.09 9.94
N MET A 341 -2.02 3.64 10.00
CA MET A 341 -3.10 4.42 10.64
C MET A 341 -2.86 4.62 12.13
N GLU A 342 -2.38 3.58 12.84
CA GLU A 342 -2.02 3.73 14.27
C GLU A 342 -0.85 4.72 14.44
N VAL A 343 0.16 4.64 13.58
CA VAL A 343 1.30 5.57 13.61
C VAL A 343 0.83 7.00 13.34
N PHE A 344 -0.09 7.22 12.41
CA PHE A 344 -0.65 8.55 12.14
C PHE A 344 -1.39 9.11 13.37
N VAL A 345 -2.15 8.29 14.08
CA VAL A 345 -2.81 8.72 15.32
C VAL A 345 -1.76 9.02 16.40
N ARG A 346 -0.80 8.11 16.61
CA ARG A 346 0.19 8.21 17.68
C ARG A 346 1.20 9.34 17.48
N GLU A 347 1.73 9.47 16.28
CA GLU A 347 2.87 10.36 15.99
C GLU A 347 2.44 11.68 15.34
N LEU A 348 1.48 11.63 14.40
CA LEU A 348 1.00 12.85 13.76
C LEU A 348 -0.17 13.50 14.51
N GLY A 349 -0.79 12.82 15.49
CA GLY A 349 -1.93 13.32 16.25
C GLY A 349 -3.20 13.46 15.42
N LEU A 350 -3.34 12.66 14.35
CA LEU A 350 -4.59 12.56 13.61
C LEU A 350 -5.65 11.87 14.48
N SER A 351 -6.92 12.22 14.27
CA SER A 351 -8.02 11.42 14.83
C SER A 351 -8.08 10.05 14.13
N PRO A 352 -8.64 9.02 14.80
CA PRO A 352 -8.83 7.72 14.14
C PRO A 352 -9.64 7.80 12.83
N LEU A 353 -10.63 8.69 12.73
CA LEU A 353 -11.40 8.88 11.49
C LEU A 353 -10.56 9.45 10.35
N GLU A 354 -9.69 10.42 10.64
CA GLU A 354 -8.73 10.94 9.65
C GLU A 354 -7.75 9.86 9.20
N ALA A 355 -7.24 9.06 10.14
CA ALA A 355 -6.34 7.95 9.83
C ALA A 355 -7.04 6.88 8.96
N ILE A 356 -8.30 6.53 9.24
CA ILE A 356 -9.11 5.64 8.41
C ILE A 356 -9.28 6.23 7.01
N THR A 357 -9.54 7.52 6.88
CA THR A 357 -9.63 8.19 5.57
C THR A 357 -8.31 8.05 4.79
N CYS A 358 -7.16 8.19 5.45
CA CYS A 358 -5.85 7.97 4.82
C CYS A 358 -5.66 6.52 4.33
N GLY A 359 -6.12 5.53 5.11
CA GLY A 359 -6.01 4.09 4.80
C GLY A 359 -7.10 3.53 3.88
N THR A 360 -8.07 4.36 3.47
CA THR A 360 -9.20 3.94 2.62
C THR A 360 -9.38 4.89 1.44
N ARG A 361 -10.16 5.98 1.59
CA ARG A 361 -10.48 6.95 0.55
C ARG A 361 -9.23 7.55 -0.12
N ASN A 362 -8.25 7.96 0.67
CA ASN A 362 -7.04 8.54 0.12
C ASN A 362 -6.18 7.48 -0.61
N GLY A 363 -6.13 6.25 -0.11
CA GLY A 363 -5.46 5.13 -0.78
C GLY A 363 -5.95 4.93 -2.22
N ALA A 364 -7.23 5.18 -2.50
CA ALA A 364 -7.81 5.11 -3.85
C ALA A 364 -7.21 6.15 -4.82
N ILE A 365 -6.53 7.19 -4.33
CA ILE A 365 -5.78 8.13 -5.18
C ILE A 365 -4.59 7.42 -5.82
N ALA A 366 -3.83 6.66 -5.01
CA ALA A 366 -2.64 5.95 -5.49
C ALA A 366 -2.98 4.84 -6.50
N THR A 367 -4.11 4.18 -6.32
CA THR A 367 -4.59 3.13 -7.24
C THR A 367 -5.37 3.67 -8.44
N ARG A 368 -5.56 5.00 -8.54
CA ARG A 368 -6.39 5.66 -9.56
C ARG A 368 -7.84 5.15 -9.57
N GLU A 369 -8.37 4.79 -8.40
CA GLU A 369 -9.74 4.28 -8.21
C GLU A 369 -10.61 5.21 -7.35
N ARG A 370 -10.23 6.49 -7.23
CA ARG A 370 -11.03 7.50 -6.53
C ARG A 370 -12.43 7.59 -7.15
N GLY A 371 -13.48 7.52 -6.30
CA GLY A 371 -14.86 7.48 -6.74
C GLY A 371 -15.33 6.09 -7.22
N VAL A 372 -14.47 5.08 -7.13
CA VAL A 372 -14.80 3.67 -7.40
C VAL A 372 -14.79 2.86 -6.11
N THR A 373 -13.79 3.07 -5.24
CA THR A 373 -13.64 2.37 -3.95
C THR A 373 -13.10 3.31 -2.86
N GLY A 374 -12.94 2.80 -1.65
CA GLY A 374 -12.39 3.53 -0.50
C GLY A 374 -13.43 4.28 0.33
N GLU A 375 -14.69 4.30 -0.09
CA GLU A 375 -15.81 4.87 0.66
C GLU A 375 -17.03 3.94 0.60
N LEU A 376 -17.88 3.99 1.64
CA LEU A 376 -19.16 3.29 1.64
C LEU A 376 -20.27 4.23 1.17
N ALA A 377 -20.45 4.31 -0.12
CA ALA A 377 -21.48 5.13 -0.75
C ALA A 377 -22.19 4.38 -1.90
N ASN A 378 -23.39 4.82 -2.24
CA ASN A 378 -24.15 4.24 -3.35
C ASN A 378 -23.37 4.36 -4.66
N GLY A 379 -23.31 3.27 -5.42
CA GLY A 379 -22.57 3.18 -6.68
C GLY A 379 -21.09 2.83 -6.54
N MET A 380 -20.54 2.82 -5.33
CA MET A 380 -19.16 2.37 -5.07
C MET A 380 -19.04 0.85 -5.16
N ARG A 381 -17.85 0.39 -5.49
CA ARG A 381 -17.51 -1.04 -5.44
C ARG A 381 -17.60 -1.56 -4.01
N ALA A 382 -18.17 -2.74 -3.85
CA ALA A 382 -18.34 -3.37 -2.55
C ALA A 382 -17.02 -3.98 -2.04
N ASP A 383 -16.16 -3.10 -1.53
CA ASP A 383 -14.92 -3.40 -0.83
C ASP A 383 -15.10 -2.99 0.63
N ILE A 384 -15.38 -3.95 1.53
CA ILE A 384 -15.93 -3.67 2.85
C ILE A 384 -15.27 -4.55 3.91
N LEU A 385 -15.04 -3.98 5.09
CA LEU A 385 -14.71 -4.72 6.31
C LEU A 385 -15.86 -4.66 7.30
N VAL A 386 -16.13 -5.78 7.95
CA VAL A 386 -16.92 -5.87 9.17
C VAL A 386 -15.99 -6.24 10.32
N VAL A 387 -15.81 -5.32 11.27
CA VAL A 387 -14.83 -5.41 12.35
C VAL A 387 -15.55 -5.46 13.70
N ASP A 388 -15.18 -6.42 14.55
CA ASP A 388 -15.71 -6.59 15.90
C ASP A 388 -15.13 -5.55 16.84
N GLY A 389 -15.89 -4.49 17.12
CA GLY A 389 -15.52 -3.37 17.97
C GLY A 389 -15.55 -2.01 17.26
N ASP A 390 -14.86 -1.01 17.84
CA ASP A 390 -14.91 0.38 17.42
C ASP A 390 -13.50 0.92 17.13
N PRO A 391 -13.02 0.91 15.86
CA PRO A 391 -11.73 1.44 15.48
C PRO A 391 -11.64 2.97 15.56
N THR A 392 -12.76 3.67 15.73
CA THR A 392 -12.75 5.13 15.97
C THR A 392 -12.40 5.49 17.40
N HIS A 393 -12.45 4.51 18.31
CA HIS A 393 -11.98 4.63 19.69
C HIS A 393 -10.56 4.05 19.85
N ASP A 394 -10.29 2.89 19.26
CA ASP A 394 -8.99 2.21 19.29
C ASP A 394 -8.61 1.74 17.88
N ILE A 395 -7.86 2.57 17.18
CA ILE A 395 -7.43 2.26 15.80
C ILE A 395 -6.49 1.05 15.73
N ALA A 396 -5.73 0.78 16.79
CA ALA A 396 -4.76 -0.32 16.82
C ALA A 396 -5.45 -1.71 16.76
N MET A 397 -6.74 -1.78 17.12
CA MET A 397 -7.51 -3.01 17.01
C MET A 397 -7.58 -3.57 15.58
N LEU A 398 -7.45 -2.73 14.55
CA LEU A 398 -7.44 -3.17 13.15
C LEU A 398 -6.23 -4.06 12.79
N GLN A 399 -5.19 -4.09 13.62
CA GLN A 399 -4.06 -5.00 13.48
C GLN A 399 -4.33 -6.40 14.07
N ASP A 400 -5.44 -6.57 14.77
CA ASP A 400 -5.87 -7.86 15.30
C ASP A 400 -6.81 -8.55 14.28
N ARG A 401 -6.27 -9.47 13.49
CA ARG A 401 -7.03 -10.20 12.48
C ARG A 401 -8.22 -10.98 13.06
N THR A 402 -8.20 -11.33 14.34
CA THR A 402 -9.33 -12.01 14.99
C THR A 402 -10.55 -11.10 15.15
N LYS A 403 -10.36 -9.79 15.04
CA LYS A 403 -11.42 -8.77 15.04
C LYS A 403 -12.08 -8.59 13.68
N ILE A 404 -11.47 -9.04 12.59
CA ILE A 404 -12.05 -8.98 11.25
C ILE A 404 -13.06 -10.14 11.12
N ARG A 405 -14.35 -9.82 11.05
CA ARG A 405 -15.44 -10.78 10.91
C ARG A 405 -15.73 -11.14 9.46
N HIS A 406 -15.70 -10.12 8.58
CA HIS A 406 -15.88 -10.29 7.14
C HIS A 406 -14.97 -9.34 6.38
N VAL A 407 -14.45 -9.83 5.29
CA VAL A 407 -13.80 -9.05 4.23
C VAL A 407 -14.62 -9.27 2.97
N ILE A 408 -15.24 -8.24 2.46
CA ILE A 408 -15.95 -8.28 1.19
C ILE A 408 -15.07 -7.56 0.17
N CYS A 409 -14.66 -8.27 -0.85
CA CYS A 409 -13.81 -7.75 -1.91
C CYS A 409 -14.54 -7.93 -3.25
N ARG A 410 -14.81 -6.83 -3.94
CA ARG A 410 -15.60 -6.83 -5.19
C ARG A 410 -16.95 -7.57 -5.05
N GLY A 411 -17.60 -7.42 -3.88
CA GLY A 411 -18.88 -8.03 -3.58
C GLY A 411 -18.87 -9.50 -3.15
N ASP A 412 -17.70 -10.15 -3.17
CA ASP A 412 -17.54 -11.52 -2.68
C ASP A 412 -17.03 -11.53 -1.24
N ASP A 413 -17.66 -12.30 -0.37
CA ASP A 413 -17.23 -12.51 1.03
C ASP A 413 -16.08 -13.52 1.06
N VAL A 414 -14.91 -13.03 1.45
CA VAL A 414 -13.64 -13.78 1.43
C VAL A 414 -13.66 -14.86 2.51
N ASP A 415 -13.23 -16.07 2.18
CA ASP A 415 -12.94 -17.11 3.18
C ASP A 415 -11.74 -16.70 4.03
N LEU A 416 -11.98 -16.42 5.31
CA LEU A 416 -10.94 -15.98 6.26
C LEU A 416 -10.10 -17.13 6.83
N THR A 417 -10.22 -18.34 6.30
CA THR A 417 -9.35 -19.47 6.70
C THR A 417 -7.89 -19.10 6.48
N PRO A 418 -7.03 -19.11 7.52
CA PRO A 418 -5.64 -18.73 7.41
C PRO A 418 -4.88 -19.57 6.36
N VAL A 419 -4.02 -18.92 5.58
CA VAL A 419 -3.10 -19.64 4.70
C VAL A 419 -2.10 -20.43 5.52
N ARG A 420 -1.70 -21.61 5.03
CA ARG A 420 -0.65 -22.41 5.70
C ARG A 420 0.66 -21.62 5.69
N PRO A 421 1.35 -21.50 6.84
CA PRO A 421 2.67 -20.88 6.89
C PRO A 421 3.62 -21.57 5.91
N ARG A 422 4.32 -20.80 5.09
CA ARG A 422 5.35 -21.35 4.22
C ARG A 422 6.64 -21.67 5.00
N ARG A 423 7.40 -22.60 4.49
CA ARG A 423 8.79 -22.82 4.93
C ARG A 423 9.73 -22.01 4.04
N LEU A 424 10.93 -21.75 4.52
CA LEU A 424 11.99 -21.14 3.71
C LEU A 424 12.32 -22.06 2.53
N LEU A 425 12.52 -21.46 1.37
CA LEU A 425 13.07 -22.15 0.22
C LEU A 425 14.55 -22.48 0.45
N ALA A 426 15.06 -23.46 -0.30
CA ALA A 426 16.50 -23.73 -0.30
C ALA A 426 17.26 -22.47 -0.74
N GLY A 427 18.25 -22.04 0.02
CA GLY A 427 19.06 -20.86 -0.26
C GLY A 427 18.54 -19.53 0.32
N GLU A 428 17.35 -19.48 0.93
CA GLU A 428 16.86 -18.29 1.63
C GLU A 428 17.55 -18.05 3.00
N ARG A 429 18.81 -18.41 3.13
CA ARG A 429 19.60 -18.20 4.35
C ARG A 429 20.88 -17.49 3.99
N SER A 430 20.96 -16.22 4.31
CA SER A 430 22.14 -15.40 4.13
C SER A 430 22.25 -14.37 5.24
N MET A 431 23.10 -13.37 5.10
CA MET A 431 23.22 -12.29 6.07
C MET A 431 21.92 -11.48 6.14
N ALA A 432 21.30 -11.47 7.31
CA ALA A 432 19.96 -10.95 7.51
C ALA A 432 19.95 -9.54 8.12
N TRP A 433 18.98 -8.71 7.73
CA TRP A 433 18.62 -7.49 8.47
C TRP A 433 17.97 -7.82 9.81
N THR A 434 17.24 -8.93 9.85
CA THR A 434 16.62 -9.49 11.04
C THR A 434 16.89 -10.98 11.09
N THR A 435 16.87 -11.58 12.29
CA THR A 435 17.03 -13.03 12.47
C THR A 435 15.76 -13.80 12.25
N VAL A 436 14.61 -13.14 12.38
CA VAL A 436 13.28 -13.69 12.14
C VAL A 436 12.41 -12.62 11.49
N PRO A 437 11.38 -13.00 10.70
CA PRO A 437 10.37 -12.05 10.23
C PRO A 437 9.67 -11.39 11.42
N LEU A 438 9.46 -10.08 11.36
CA LEU A 438 8.77 -9.32 12.41
C LEU A 438 7.26 -9.46 12.24
N THR A 439 6.72 -10.59 12.65
CA THR A 439 5.27 -10.79 12.73
C THR A 439 4.69 -10.09 13.95
N THR A 440 3.37 -9.92 13.97
CA THR A 440 2.66 -9.39 15.14
C THR A 440 2.88 -10.27 16.38
N ASP A 441 3.04 -11.56 16.22
CA ASP A 441 3.33 -12.49 17.33
C ASP A 441 4.73 -12.24 17.92
N VAL A 442 5.74 -12.04 17.07
CA VAL A 442 7.10 -11.67 17.52
C VAL A 442 7.12 -10.32 18.22
N ALA A 443 6.38 -9.35 17.72
CA ALA A 443 6.31 -8.02 18.34
C ALA A 443 5.66 -8.03 19.72
N ARG A 444 4.64 -8.88 19.91
CA ARG A 444 3.87 -8.99 21.17
C ARG A 444 4.53 -9.90 22.22
N SER A 445 5.43 -10.82 21.83
CA SER A 445 6.22 -11.65 22.74
C SER A 445 7.30 -10.83 23.48
#